data_515d22ed10a13198ad69c629ceb26075
#
_entry.id   515d22ed10a13198ad69c629ceb26075
#
_cell.length_a   1.000
_cell.length_b   1.000
_cell.length_c   1.000
_cell.angle_alpha   90.00
_cell.angle_beta   90.00
_cell.angle_gamma   90.00
#
_symmetry.space_group_name_H-M   'P 1'
#
loop_
_entity.id
_entity.type
_entity.pdbx_description
1 polymer ?
#
loop_
_entity_poly.entity_id
_entity_poly.type
_entity_poly.pdbx_seq_one_letter_code
_entity_poly.pdbx_strand_id
1 'polypeptide(L)'
;MFGGPVVDVLPLVEKADGIVFGAPVHYATAAGSMLGFMHRLAYSAGRYLRHKPAAIVTSARRAGTTTAIEAMEKIPQFYEMPLVSSTYWPMVHGTSGDQVALDEEGCQIMRNLGTNMAWLLKCIEAGKAAGVEVPTAEGGKRTNFIR
;
A
#
# COMPACT_ATOMS: atom_id res chain seq x y z
N MET A 1 -14.61 -14.80 14.47
CA MET A 1 -14.10 -13.62 15.21
C MET A 1 -12.71 -13.29 14.67
N PHE A 2 -12.48 -12.09 14.18
CA PHE A 2 -11.17 -11.66 13.69
C PHE A 2 -10.38 -11.16 14.92
N GLY A 3 -9.39 -11.92 15.36
CA GLY A 3 -8.43 -11.51 16.40
C GLY A 3 -7.06 -11.23 15.79
N GLY A 4 -6.10 -10.74 16.61
CA GLY A 4 -4.71 -10.49 16.22
C GLY A 4 -4.50 -9.13 15.54
N PRO A 5 -3.35 -8.91 14.88
CA PRO A 5 -2.86 -7.59 14.46
C PRO A 5 -3.84 -6.73 13.66
N VAL A 6 -4.80 -7.34 12.96
CA VAL A 6 -5.81 -6.60 12.20
C VAL A 6 -6.71 -5.78 13.12
N VAL A 7 -7.12 -6.34 14.28
CA VAL A 7 -7.98 -5.62 15.23
C VAL A 7 -7.26 -4.40 15.80
N ASP A 8 -5.97 -4.55 16.08
CA ASP A 8 -5.17 -3.48 16.67
C ASP A 8 -4.96 -2.30 15.72
N VAL A 9 -4.88 -2.57 14.41
CA VAL A 9 -4.65 -1.51 13.41
C VAL A 9 -5.94 -0.89 12.85
N LEU A 10 -7.11 -1.49 13.03
CA LEU A 10 -8.37 -0.94 12.50
C LEU A 10 -8.60 0.53 12.87
N PRO A 11 -8.46 0.95 14.14
CA PRO A 11 -8.66 2.34 14.52
C PRO A 11 -7.61 3.29 13.92
N LEU A 12 -6.42 2.77 13.64
CA LEU A 12 -5.35 3.54 12.99
C LEU A 12 -5.64 3.72 11.50
N VAL A 13 -6.09 2.67 10.82
CA VAL A 13 -6.49 2.72 9.41
C VAL A 13 -7.65 3.67 9.19
N GLU A 14 -8.63 3.71 10.09
CA GLU A 14 -9.75 4.64 10.02
C GLU A 14 -9.28 6.10 10.03
N LYS A 15 -8.32 6.43 10.89
CA LYS A 15 -7.81 7.80 11.11
C LYS A 15 -6.70 8.22 10.14
N ALA A 16 -6.01 7.26 9.52
CA ALA A 16 -4.90 7.56 8.62
C ALA A 16 -5.37 8.26 7.35
N ASP A 17 -4.62 9.23 6.86
CA ASP A 17 -4.86 9.90 5.59
C ASP A 17 -4.25 9.17 4.39
N GLY A 18 -3.25 8.30 4.62
CA GLY A 18 -2.63 7.43 3.64
C GLY A 18 -1.99 6.22 4.31
N ILE A 19 -1.66 5.18 3.53
CA ILE A 19 -1.16 3.91 4.05
C ILE A 19 0.04 3.45 3.24
N VAL A 20 1.11 3.03 3.93
CA VAL A 20 2.26 2.36 3.31
C VAL A 20 2.22 0.89 3.72
N PHE A 21 2.16 -0.01 2.74
CA PHE A 21 2.29 -1.43 2.94
C PHE A 21 3.71 -1.88 2.61
N GLY A 22 4.36 -2.56 3.54
CA GLY A 22 5.74 -3.00 3.37
C GLY A 22 5.96 -4.44 3.79
N ALA A 23 6.68 -5.20 2.97
CA ALA A 23 7.05 -6.57 3.28
C ALA A 23 8.43 -6.95 2.74
N PRO A 24 9.16 -7.84 3.40
CA PRO A 24 10.32 -8.47 2.80
C PRO A 24 9.90 -9.46 1.72
N VAL A 25 10.83 -9.71 0.80
CA VAL A 25 10.66 -10.80 -0.18
C VAL A 25 10.91 -12.15 0.47
N HIS A 26 9.95 -13.05 0.38
CA HIS A 26 10.09 -14.46 0.70
C HIS A 26 9.69 -15.29 -0.52
N TYR A 27 10.59 -16.21 -0.95
CA TYR A 27 10.32 -17.08 -2.11
C TYR A 27 9.86 -16.33 -3.36
N ALA A 28 10.57 -15.23 -3.69
CA ALA A 28 10.33 -14.38 -4.86
C ALA A 28 8.96 -13.66 -4.88
N THR A 29 8.28 -13.52 -3.76
CA THR A 29 7.05 -12.72 -3.60
C THR A 29 7.02 -12.04 -2.22
N ALA A 30 5.97 -11.29 -1.91
CA ALA A 30 5.80 -10.71 -0.58
C ALA A 30 5.63 -11.80 0.48
N ALA A 31 6.14 -11.55 1.69
CA ALA A 31 5.95 -12.47 2.81
C ALA A 31 4.47 -12.85 2.98
N GLY A 32 4.19 -14.16 3.05
CA GLY A 32 2.81 -14.67 3.11
C GLY A 32 2.01 -14.16 4.31
N SER A 33 2.68 -13.87 5.42
CA SER A 33 2.07 -13.23 6.59
C SER A 33 1.52 -11.83 6.26
N MET A 34 2.25 -11.05 5.43
CA MET A 34 1.79 -9.72 4.99
C MET A 34 0.61 -9.84 4.05
N LEU A 35 0.64 -10.74 3.07
CA LEU A 35 -0.49 -10.95 2.16
C LEU A 35 -1.74 -11.39 2.93
N GLY A 36 -1.60 -12.34 3.85
CA GLY A 36 -2.70 -12.77 4.72
C GLY A 36 -3.23 -11.64 5.62
N PHE A 37 -2.34 -10.80 6.14
CA PHE A 37 -2.73 -9.60 6.90
C PHE A 37 -3.51 -8.62 6.02
N MET A 38 -3.01 -8.29 4.84
CA MET A 38 -3.67 -7.36 3.90
C MET A 38 -5.05 -7.85 3.48
N HIS A 39 -5.21 -9.15 3.17
CA HIS A 39 -6.52 -9.73 2.85
C HIS A 39 -7.51 -9.57 4.02
N ARG A 40 -7.10 -9.88 5.23
CA ARG A 40 -7.96 -9.75 6.42
C ARG A 40 -8.29 -8.29 6.71
N LEU A 41 -7.31 -7.39 6.57
CA LEU A 41 -7.51 -5.94 6.72
C LEU A 41 -8.52 -5.43 5.69
N ALA A 42 -8.39 -5.84 4.43
CA ALA A 42 -9.29 -5.47 3.35
C ALA A 42 -10.74 -5.86 3.64
N TYR A 43 -10.98 -7.08 4.12
CA TYR A 43 -12.32 -7.52 4.53
C TYR A 43 -12.89 -6.73 5.71
N SER A 44 -12.04 -6.32 6.66
CA SER A 44 -12.47 -5.66 7.88
C SER A 44 -12.59 -4.14 7.75
N ALA A 45 -11.70 -3.53 6.96
CA ALA A 45 -11.51 -2.09 6.87
C ALA A 45 -11.76 -1.50 5.48
N GLY A 46 -12.25 -2.28 4.50
CA GLY A 46 -12.36 -1.84 3.10
C GLY A 46 -13.06 -0.48 2.91
N ARG A 47 -14.08 -0.21 3.72
CA ARG A 47 -14.78 1.09 3.70
C ARG A 47 -13.89 2.29 4.08
N TYR A 48 -12.82 2.05 4.85
CA TYR A 48 -11.90 3.09 5.30
C TYR A 48 -10.67 3.23 4.39
N LEU A 49 -10.50 2.32 3.43
CA LEU A 49 -9.36 2.32 2.50
C LEU A 49 -9.61 3.24 1.29
N ARG A 50 -10.85 3.32 0.82
CA ARG A 50 -11.19 4.01 -0.42
C ARG A 50 -10.68 5.45 -0.45
N HIS A 51 -10.08 5.81 -1.59
CA HIS A 51 -9.55 7.13 -1.92
C HIS A 51 -8.42 7.63 -1.00
N LYS A 52 -7.94 6.80 -0.06
CA LYS A 52 -6.70 7.09 0.66
C LYS A 52 -5.50 6.71 -0.20
N PRO A 53 -4.50 7.58 -0.36
CA PRO A 53 -3.26 7.21 -1.01
C PRO A 53 -2.60 6.00 -0.38
N ALA A 54 -2.11 5.09 -1.21
CA ALA A 54 -1.35 3.93 -0.79
C ALA A 54 0.01 3.90 -1.45
N ALA A 55 1.02 3.42 -0.73
CA ALA A 55 2.31 3.09 -1.29
C ALA A 55 2.69 1.65 -0.93
N ILE A 56 3.44 1.00 -1.83
CA ILE A 56 3.97 -0.33 -1.59
C ILE A 56 5.49 -0.23 -1.53
N VAL A 57 6.09 -0.84 -0.52
CA VAL A 57 7.55 -0.91 -0.37
C VAL A 57 8.00 -2.33 -0.08
N THR A 58 9.17 -2.70 -0.55
CA THR A 58 9.70 -4.04 -0.30
C THR A 58 11.21 -4.03 -0.07
N SER A 59 11.68 -5.06 0.58
CA SER A 59 13.10 -5.29 0.78
C SER A 59 13.48 -6.71 0.37
N ALA A 60 14.66 -6.88 -0.20
CA ALA A 60 15.22 -8.19 -0.52
C ALA A 60 16.73 -8.19 -0.41
N ARG A 61 17.30 -9.37 -0.18
CA ARG A 61 18.73 -9.55 -0.36
C ARG A 61 19.13 -9.49 -1.83
N ARG A 62 18.27 -9.97 -2.75
CA ARG A 62 18.63 -10.12 -4.17
C ARG A 62 17.44 -9.91 -5.12
N ALA A 63 16.58 -10.92 -5.30
CA ALA A 63 15.55 -10.96 -6.36
C ALA A 63 14.14 -11.08 -5.78
N GLY A 64 13.10 -10.82 -6.62
CA GLY A 64 11.69 -11.00 -6.29
C GLY A 64 10.99 -9.74 -5.79
N THR A 65 11.65 -8.60 -5.82
CA THR A 65 11.10 -7.32 -5.34
C THR A 65 9.91 -6.84 -6.16
N THR A 66 9.99 -6.87 -7.50
CA THR A 66 8.88 -6.47 -8.38
C THR A 66 7.67 -7.36 -8.19
N THR A 67 7.85 -8.68 -8.13
CA THR A 67 6.76 -9.64 -7.88
C THR A 67 6.11 -9.42 -6.50
N ALA A 68 6.90 -9.04 -5.50
CA ALA A 68 6.37 -8.71 -4.17
C ALA A 68 5.52 -7.43 -4.21
N ILE A 69 5.96 -6.41 -4.92
CA ILE A 69 5.21 -5.17 -5.14
C ILE A 69 3.89 -5.48 -5.84
N GLU A 70 3.92 -6.17 -6.99
CA GLU A 70 2.73 -6.55 -7.75
C GLU A 70 1.72 -7.37 -6.93
N ALA A 71 2.20 -8.27 -6.07
CA ALA A 71 1.33 -9.06 -5.21
C ALA A 71 0.56 -8.18 -4.20
N MET A 72 1.23 -7.17 -3.64
CA MET A 72 0.63 -6.27 -2.65
C MET A 72 -0.25 -5.17 -3.27
N GLU A 73 0.04 -4.70 -4.49
CA GLU A 73 -0.73 -3.64 -5.17
C GLU A 73 -2.18 -4.01 -5.45
N LYS A 74 -2.50 -5.30 -5.54
CA LYS A 74 -3.86 -5.77 -5.86
C LYS A 74 -4.92 -5.30 -4.86
N ILE A 75 -4.58 -5.22 -3.58
CA ILE A 75 -5.52 -4.75 -2.55
C ILE A 75 -5.80 -3.25 -2.66
N PRO A 76 -4.81 -2.36 -2.70
CA PRO A 76 -5.04 -0.94 -2.95
C PRO A 76 -5.85 -0.68 -4.24
N GLN A 77 -5.51 -1.33 -5.35
CA GLN A 77 -6.24 -1.19 -6.61
C GLN A 77 -7.71 -1.59 -6.48
N PHE A 78 -7.99 -2.72 -5.81
CA PHE A 78 -9.37 -3.17 -5.59
C PHE A 78 -10.19 -2.18 -4.76
N TYR A 79 -9.57 -1.49 -3.83
CA TYR A 79 -10.23 -0.51 -2.94
C TYR A 79 -10.12 0.94 -3.41
N GLU A 80 -9.88 1.19 -4.70
CA GLU A 80 -9.88 2.54 -5.28
C GLU A 80 -8.88 3.48 -4.58
N MET A 81 -7.76 2.93 -4.08
CA MET A 81 -6.71 3.71 -3.46
C MET A 81 -5.75 4.24 -4.54
N PRO A 82 -5.48 5.55 -4.62
CA PRO A 82 -4.44 6.07 -5.49
C PRO A 82 -3.07 5.50 -5.09
N LEU A 83 -2.39 4.80 -6.01
CA LEU A 83 -1.04 4.28 -5.78
C LEU A 83 -0.02 5.40 -5.97
N VAL A 84 0.79 5.64 -4.95
CA VAL A 84 1.88 6.59 -4.98
C VAL A 84 3.13 5.90 -5.49
N SER A 85 3.69 6.41 -6.58
CA SER A 85 4.93 5.94 -7.18
C SER A 85 6.15 6.76 -6.74
N SER A 86 7.32 6.23 -7.04
CA SER A 86 8.60 6.91 -6.87
C SER A 86 9.31 7.04 -8.22
N THR A 87 10.59 7.37 -8.21
CA THR A 87 11.45 7.45 -9.41
C THR A 87 11.83 6.08 -9.97
N TYR A 88 11.60 5.03 -9.20
CA TYR A 88 11.77 3.63 -9.57
C TYR A 88 10.84 2.77 -8.70
N TRP A 89 10.77 1.44 -8.92
CA TRP A 89 10.00 0.55 -8.05
C TRP A 89 10.49 0.67 -6.60
N PRO A 90 9.59 0.86 -5.62
CA PRO A 90 9.97 1.12 -4.24
C PRO A 90 10.54 -0.11 -3.54
N MET A 91 11.81 -0.35 -3.73
CA MET A 91 12.55 -1.47 -3.17
C MET A 91 13.89 -1.02 -2.58
N VAL A 92 14.36 -1.77 -1.59
CA VAL A 92 15.71 -1.66 -1.03
C VAL A 92 16.37 -3.03 -0.97
N HIS A 93 17.69 -3.07 -1.01
CA HIS A 93 18.47 -4.31 -0.97
C HIS A 93 19.40 -4.35 0.24
N GLY A 94 19.46 -5.51 0.88
CA GLY A 94 20.33 -5.79 2.01
C GLY A 94 19.88 -7.05 2.75
N THR A 95 20.81 -7.67 3.47
CA THR A 95 20.54 -8.81 4.35
C THR A 95 20.15 -8.34 5.77
N SER A 96 20.58 -7.13 6.13
CA SER A 96 20.30 -6.49 7.42
C SER A 96 19.99 -5.00 7.24
N GLY A 97 19.46 -4.36 8.27
CA GLY A 97 19.18 -2.93 8.25
C GLY A 97 20.42 -2.07 7.93
N ASP A 98 21.58 -2.45 8.46
CA ASP A 98 22.85 -1.76 8.19
C ASP A 98 23.24 -1.83 6.72
N GLN A 99 23.01 -2.98 6.06
CA GLN A 99 23.25 -3.12 4.63
C GLN A 99 22.25 -2.34 3.79
N VAL A 100 20.98 -2.29 4.19
CA VAL A 100 19.97 -1.47 3.53
C VAL A 100 20.36 0.01 3.57
N ALA A 101 20.98 0.48 4.65
CA ALA A 101 21.45 1.86 4.74
C ALA A 101 22.57 2.19 3.73
N LEU A 102 23.25 1.18 3.19
CA LEU A 102 24.28 1.31 2.15
C LEU A 102 23.71 1.27 0.72
N ASP A 103 22.44 0.90 0.56
CA ASP A 103 21.72 0.96 -0.71
C ASP A 103 21.28 2.42 -0.97
N GLU A 104 22.21 3.21 -1.48
CA GLU A 104 22.00 4.65 -1.69
C GLU A 104 20.84 4.93 -2.66
N GLU A 105 20.72 4.16 -3.75
CA GLU A 105 19.64 4.28 -4.72
C GLU A 105 18.29 3.90 -4.11
N GLY A 106 18.22 2.74 -3.44
CA GLY A 106 17.00 2.31 -2.77
C GLY A 106 16.55 3.32 -1.71
N CYS A 107 17.46 3.84 -0.90
CA CYS A 107 17.17 4.88 0.08
C CYS A 107 16.69 6.20 -0.59
N GLN A 108 17.26 6.57 -1.73
CA GLN A 108 16.81 7.73 -2.51
C GLN A 108 15.38 7.51 -3.03
N ILE A 109 15.09 6.33 -3.58
CA ILE A 109 13.75 5.96 -4.05
C ILE A 109 12.73 6.07 -2.91
N MET A 110 13.06 5.59 -1.70
CA MET A 110 12.18 5.70 -0.54
C MET A 110 11.94 7.15 -0.11
N ARG A 111 12.95 8.02 -0.16
CA ARG A 111 12.77 9.45 0.12
C ARG A 111 11.87 10.14 -0.90
N ASN A 112 12.05 9.82 -2.19
CA ASN A 112 11.21 10.34 -3.26
C ASN A 112 9.75 9.86 -3.12
N LEU A 113 9.55 8.58 -2.76
CA LEU A 113 8.22 8.05 -2.46
C LEU A 113 7.54 8.83 -1.33
N GLY A 114 8.26 9.07 -0.23
CA GLY A 114 7.74 9.86 0.90
C GLY A 114 7.39 11.29 0.50
N THR A 115 8.22 11.92 -0.33
CA THR A 115 7.95 13.26 -0.85
C THR A 115 6.70 13.29 -1.73
N ASN A 116 6.54 12.31 -2.63
CA ASN A 116 5.37 12.18 -3.50
C ASN A 116 4.10 11.92 -2.70
N MET A 117 4.17 11.06 -1.68
CA MET A 117 3.06 10.81 -0.76
C MET A 117 2.63 12.10 -0.05
N ALA A 118 3.58 12.83 0.52
CA ALA A 118 3.31 14.08 1.20
C ALA A 118 2.70 15.15 0.27
N TRP A 119 3.19 15.22 -0.97
CA TRP A 119 2.62 16.12 -1.99
C TRP A 119 1.17 15.75 -2.32
N LEU A 120 0.89 14.46 -2.58
CA LEU A 120 -0.47 14.00 -2.91
C LEU A 120 -1.45 14.23 -1.75
N LEU A 121 -1.03 13.96 -0.51
CA LEU A 121 -1.85 14.23 0.68
C LEU A 121 -2.21 15.71 0.80
N LYS A 122 -1.26 16.62 0.57
CA LYS A 122 -1.52 18.07 0.55
C LYS A 122 -2.48 18.48 -0.59
N CYS A 123 -2.35 17.86 -1.77
CA CYS A 123 -3.28 18.10 -2.88
C CYS A 123 -4.70 17.67 -2.52
N ILE A 124 -4.87 16.51 -1.89
CA ILE A 124 -6.17 16.01 -1.43
C ILE A 124 -6.76 16.93 -0.37
N GLU A 125 -5.97 17.38 0.59
CA GLU A 125 -6.39 18.32 1.63
C GLU A 125 -6.85 19.66 1.02
N ALA A 126 -6.05 20.22 0.12
CA ALA A 126 -6.40 21.45 -0.59
C ALA A 126 -7.65 21.29 -1.45
N GLY A 127 -7.80 20.15 -2.13
CA GLY A 127 -9.02 19.83 -2.89
C GLY A 127 -10.27 19.79 -2.01
N LYS A 128 -10.19 19.11 -0.87
CA LYS A 128 -11.28 19.07 0.12
C LYS A 128 -11.65 20.48 0.61
N ALA A 129 -10.66 21.30 0.92
CA ALA A 129 -10.88 22.70 1.35
C ALA A 129 -11.51 23.56 0.25
N ALA A 130 -11.24 23.25 -1.02
CA ALA A 130 -11.84 23.90 -2.18
C ALA A 130 -13.21 23.32 -2.59
N GLY A 131 -13.77 22.36 -1.84
CA GLY A 131 -15.07 21.76 -2.12
C GLY A 131 -15.06 20.64 -3.17
N VAL A 132 -13.90 20.09 -3.50
CA VAL A 132 -13.82 18.92 -4.38
C VAL A 132 -14.35 17.69 -3.64
N GLU A 133 -15.45 17.15 -4.13
CA GLU A 133 -16.08 15.97 -3.53
C GLU A 133 -15.38 14.68 -3.94
N VAL A 134 -15.36 13.71 -3.02
CA VAL A 134 -14.88 12.36 -3.31
C VAL A 134 -15.86 11.67 -4.25
N PRO A 135 -15.40 11.04 -5.34
CA PRO A 135 -16.28 10.39 -6.29
C PRO A 135 -17.05 9.21 -5.66
N THR A 136 -18.32 9.09 -6.05
CA THR A 136 -19.13 7.94 -5.68
C THR A 136 -19.05 6.88 -6.78
N ALA A 137 -18.67 5.67 -6.41
CA ALA A 137 -18.59 4.57 -7.35
C ALA A 137 -19.99 4.17 -7.89
N GLU A 138 -20.10 3.96 -9.19
CA GLU A 138 -21.27 3.29 -9.76
C GLU A 138 -21.32 1.83 -9.27
N GLY A 139 -22.49 1.34 -8.94
CA GLY A 139 -22.66 0.00 -8.38
C GLY A 139 -23.81 -0.79 -9.03
N GLY A 140 -24.13 -1.94 -8.45
CA GLY A 140 -25.31 -2.75 -8.77
C GLY A 140 -25.13 -3.79 -9.87
N LYS A 141 -24.15 -3.67 -10.78
CA LYS A 141 -23.89 -4.70 -11.80
C LYS A 141 -22.72 -5.60 -11.34
N ARG A 142 -22.96 -6.92 -11.37
CA ARG A 142 -21.95 -7.91 -11.03
C ARG A 142 -21.92 -8.99 -12.08
N THR A 143 -20.74 -9.27 -12.63
CA THR A 143 -20.56 -10.42 -13.52
C THR A 143 -20.60 -11.71 -12.70
N ASN A 144 -21.46 -12.62 -13.13
CA ASN A 144 -21.53 -13.96 -12.58
C ASN A 144 -21.51 -14.97 -13.75
N PHE A 145 -20.47 -15.79 -13.81
CA PHE A 145 -20.29 -16.82 -14.86
C PHE A 145 -21.00 -18.15 -14.53
N ILE A 146 -21.56 -18.30 -13.34
CA ILE A 146 -22.35 -19.45 -12.93
C ILE A 146 -23.82 -19.14 -13.29
N ARG A 147 -24.36 -19.89 -14.23
CA ARG A 147 -25.75 -19.79 -14.69
C ARG A 147 -26.52 -21.04 -14.29
#